data_a803c508cf53b1027abbe8b8761b3939
#
_entry.id   a803c508cf53b1027abbe8b8761b3939
#
_cell.length_a   1.000
_cell.length_b   1.000
_cell.length_c   1.000
_cell.angle_alpha   90.00
_cell.angle_beta   90.00
_cell.angle_gamma   90.00
#
_symmetry.space_group_name_H-M   'P 1'
#
loop_
_entity.id
_entity.type
_entity.pdbx_description
1 polymer ?
#
loop_
_entity_poly.entity_id
_entity_poly.type
_entity_poly.pdbx_seq_one_letter_code
_entity_poly.pdbx_strand_id
1 'polypeptide(L)'
;YPFSQDAIDNGKKILDFIYNNIGNIKANNDNGLRSIVEAYISLNTICPPIDHFRIEEGSEHYLFYELEERLKRPFIHGNIIGLGIYLMSRLQNNNPEFITEMMDESGLIYHTNSMDIKREDLKESMLALKEYVKSKDKLWYTIIDESEINEEWVNENLLNLKFN
;
A
#
# COMPACT_ATOMS: atom_id res chain seq x y z
N TYR A 1 16.60 -8.02 -8.10
CA TYR A 1 16.17 -9.27 -7.47
C TYR A 1 15.59 -10.20 -8.52
N PRO A 2 15.81 -11.51 -8.42
CA PRO A 2 15.25 -12.44 -9.39
C PRO A 2 13.72 -12.46 -9.31
N PHE A 3 13.09 -12.59 -10.45
CA PHE A 3 11.65 -12.78 -10.55
C PHE A 3 11.27 -14.16 -10.02
N SER A 4 10.19 -14.26 -9.24
CA SER A 4 9.65 -15.51 -8.71
C SER A 4 8.16 -15.64 -9.04
N GLN A 5 7.84 -16.51 -9.98
CA GLN A 5 6.45 -16.82 -10.33
C GLN A 5 5.72 -17.47 -9.17
N ASP A 6 6.39 -18.37 -8.43
CA ASP A 6 5.80 -19.05 -7.26
C ASP A 6 5.40 -18.04 -6.17
N ALA A 7 6.21 -17.00 -5.95
CA ALA A 7 5.90 -15.95 -4.99
C ALA A 7 4.63 -15.17 -5.41
N ILE A 8 4.51 -14.84 -6.71
CA ILE A 8 3.32 -14.17 -7.25
C ILE A 8 2.08 -15.05 -7.12
N ASP A 9 2.18 -16.32 -7.49
CA ASP A 9 1.04 -17.24 -7.46
C ASP A 9 0.56 -17.51 -6.03
N ASN A 10 1.47 -17.59 -5.08
CA ASN A 10 1.13 -17.72 -3.67
C ASN A 10 0.57 -16.41 -3.09
N GLY A 11 1.11 -15.26 -3.47
CA GLY A 11 0.56 -13.95 -3.10
C GLY A 11 -0.89 -13.79 -3.57
N LYS A 12 -1.19 -14.20 -4.82
CA LYS A 12 -2.58 -14.20 -5.33
C LYS A 12 -3.52 -15.09 -4.53
N LYS A 13 -3.08 -16.30 -4.14
CA LYS A 13 -3.89 -17.19 -3.29
C LYS A 13 -4.20 -16.58 -1.94
N ILE A 14 -3.25 -15.84 -1.34
CA ILE A 14 -3.46 -15.13 -0.07
C ILE A 14 -4.47 -14.00 -0.28
N LEU A 15 -4.36 -13.25 -1.37
CA LEU A 15 -5.30 -12.18 -1.71
C LEU A 15 -6.72 -12.73 -1.91
N ASP A 16 -6.88 -13.82 -2.66
CA ASP A 16 -8.15 -14.52 -2.85
C ASP A 16 -8.74 -15.01 -1.52
N PHE A 17 -7.89 -15.53 -0.65
CA PHE A 17 -8.30 -15.97 0.69
C PHE A 17 -8.84 -14.81 1.53
N ILE A 18 -8.15 -13.66 1.55
CA ILE A 18 -8.61 -12.44 2.23
C ILE A 18 -9.93 -11.97 1.64
N TYR A 19 -10.04 -11.90 0.32
CA TYR A 19 -11.25 -11.47 -0.37
C TYR A 19 -12.47 -12.35 -0.02
N ASN A 20 -12.30 -13.68 -0.01
CA ASN A 20 -13.37 -14.60 0.37
C ASN A 20 -13.80 -14.51 1.85
N ASN A 21 -12.98 -13.88 2.70
CA ASN A 21 -13.26 -13.66 4.12
C ASN A 21 -13.55 -12.20 4.48
N ILE A 22 -13.67 -11.33 3.48
CA ILE A 22 -13.71 -9.86 3.67
C ILE A 22 -14.88 -9.41 4.56
N GLY A 23 -16.04 -10.06 4.44
CA GLY A 23 -17.21 -9.76 5.28
C GLY A 23 -16.97 -10.06 6.77
N ASN A 24 -16.25 -11.13 7.10
CA ASN A 24 -15.87 -11.45 8.48
C ASN A 24 -14.82 -10.47 9.01
N ILE A 25 -13.87 -10.05 8.14
CA ILE A 25 -12.85 -9.06 8.46
C ILE A 25 -13.52 -7.72 8.79
N LYS A 26 -14.42 -7.25 7.94
CA LYS A 26 -15.19 -6.04 8.17
C LYS A 26 -16.02 -6.07 9.45
N ALA A 27 -16.63 -7.23 9.72
CA ALA A 27 -17.41 -7.44 10.93
C ALA A 27 -16.56 -7.52 12.21
N ASN A 28 -15.22 -7.54 12.06
CA ASN A 28 -14.27 -7.66 13.15
C ASN A 28 -14.60 -8.80 14.13
N ASN A 29 -15.03 -9.95 13.58
CA ASN A 29 -15.38 -11.13 14.37
C ASN A 29 -14.20 -12.13 14.44
N ASP A 30 -14.33 -13.18 15.26
CA ASP A 30 -13.28 -14.18 15.47
C ASP A 30 -12.82 -14.85 14.17
N ASN A 31 -13.72 -15.09 13.21
CA ASN A 31 -13.37 -15.68 11.92
C ASN A 31 -12.56 -14.68 11.07
N GLY A 32 -12.92 -13.41 11.08
CA GLY A 32 -12.16 -12.36 10.38
C GLY A 32 -10.76 -12.20 10.96
N LEU A 33 -10.65 -12.16 12.29
CA LEU A 33 -9.34 -12.08 12.95
C LEU A 33 -8.49 -13.32 12.64
N ARG A 34 -9.08 -14.52 12.69
CA ARG A 34 -8.40 -15.76 12.29
C ARG A 34 -7.90 -15.71 10.86
N SER A 35 -8.74 -15.24 9.92
CA SER A 35 -8.37 -15.14 8.50
C SER A 35 -7.17 -14.20 8.28
N ILE A 36 -7.12 -13.07 8.99
CA ILE A 36 -5.96 -12.15 8.92
C ILE A 36 -4.70 -12.84 9.43
N VAL A 37 -4.77 -13.53 10.56
CA VAL A 37 -3.62 -14.25 11.14
C VAL A 37 -3.14 -15.36 10.19
N GLU A 38 -4.06 -16.15 9.62
CA GLU A 38 -3.72 -17.21 8.67
C GLU A 38 -3.07 -16.65 7.38
N ALA A 39 -3.58 -15.53 6.85
CA ALA A 39 -3.00 -14.85 5.72
C ALA A 39 -1.58 -14.38 6.03
N TYR A 40 -1.37 -13.77 7.19
CA TYR A 40 -0.06 -13.30 7.64
C TYR A 40 0.95 -14.46 7.82
N ILE A 41 0.53 -15.57 8.42
CA ILE A 41 1.36 -16.78 8.52
C ILE A 41 1.72 -17.28 7.11
N SER A 42 0.76 -17.33 6.19
CA SER A 42 0.99 -17.78 4.82
C SER A 42 1.97 -16.88 4.08
N LEU A 43 1.86 -15.56 4.24
CA LEU A 43 2.78 -14.58 3.66
C LEU A 43 4.22 -14.81 4.16
N ASN A 44 4.39 -15.06 5.46
CA ASN A 44 5.69 -15.34 6.05
C ASN A 44 6.32 -16.68 5.59
N THR A 45 5.60 -17.52 4.87
CA THR A 45 6.20 -18.72 4.23
C THR A 45 6.80 -18.43 2.86
N ILE A 46 6.45 -17.28 2.24
CA ILE A 46 6.91 -16.91 0.89
C ILE A 46 8.25 -16.17 0.96
N CYS A 47 8.42 -15.26 1.91
CA CYS A 47 9.60 -14.39 2.00
C CYS A 47 10.92 -15.14 2.25
N PRO A 48 11.03 -16.10 3.18
CA PRO A 48 12.29 -16.78 3.43
C PRO A 48 12.89 -17.52 2.21
N PRO A 49 12.11 -18.23 1.38
CA PRO A 49 12.63 -18.87 0.19
C PRO A 49 13.19 -17.94 -0.89
N ILE A 50 12.69 -16.70 -0.94
CA ILE A 50 13.11 -15.69 -1.92
C ILE A 50 14.15 -14.71 -1.36
N ASP A 51 14.47 -14.82 -0.06
CA ASP A 51 15.47 -14.03 0.66
C ASP A 51 15.25 -12.51 0.57
N HIS A 52 14.00 -12.07 0.52
CA HIS A 52 13.63 -10.64 0.59
C HIS A 52 12.15 -10.44 0.95
N PHE A 53 11.81 -9.24 1.43
CA PHE A 53 10.46 -8.86 1.87
C PHE A 53 9.71 -7.99 0.86
N ARG A 54 10.09 -7.94 -0.41
CA ARG A 54 9.46 -7.10 -1.45
C ARG A 54 7.99 -7.40 -1.71
N ILE A 55 7.49 -8.55 -1.25
CA ILE A 55 6.07 -8.87 -1.31
C ILE A 55 5.29 -8.13 -0.23
N GLU A 56 5.94 -7.84 0.91
CA GLU A 56 5.37 -7.12 2.04
C GLU A 56 5.70 -5.62 2.00
N GLU A 57 6.88 -5.26 1.50
CA GLU A 57 7.40 -3.89 1.52
C GLU A 57 7.78 -3.45 0.11
N GLY A 58 6.97 -2.63 -0.50
CA GLY A 58 7.19 -2.08 -1.83
C GLY A 58 7.04 -0.56 -1.86
N SER A 59 6.57 -0.08 -2.98
CA SER A 59 6.39 1.35 -3.24
C SER A 59 5.43 2.04 -2.27
N GLU A 60 4.46 1.31 -1.72
CA GLU A 60 3.51 1.82 -0.74
C GLU A 60 4.19 2.25 0.57
N HIS A 61 5.22 1.50 1.00
CA HIS A 61 6.02 1.86 2.17
C HIS A 61 6.90 3.10 1.92
N TYR A 62 7.32 3.35 0.69
CA TYR A 62 8.17 4.50 0.40
C TYR A 62 7.42 5.83 0.54
N LEU A 63 6.13 5.85 0.20
CA LEU A 63 5.28 7.00 0.51
C LEU A 63 5.09 7.18 2.02
N PHE A 64 4.92 6.10 2.76
CA PHE A 64 4.85 6.14 4.22
C PHE A 64 6.12 6.76 4.83
N TYR A 65 7.30 6.29 4.43
CA TYR A 65 8.57 6.83 4.94
C TYR A 65 8.75 8.32 4.59
N GLU A 66 8.38 8.72 3.39
CA GLU A 66 8.45 10.12 2.96
C GLU A 66 7.51 11.00 3.80
N LEU A 67 6.27 10.58 4.00
CA LEU A 67 5.29 11.32 4.79
C LEU A 67 5.70 11.46 6.27
N GLU A 68 6.23 10.40 6.89
CA GLU A 68 6.73 10.49 8.27
C GLU A 68 7.92 11.46 8.39
N GLU A 69 8.86 11.39 7.44
CA GLU A 69 10.02 12.28 7.43
C GLU A 69 9.61 13.74 7.17
N ARG A 70 8.68 13.97 6.24
CA ARG A 70 8.17 15.31 5.90
C ARG A 70 7.37 15.93 7.04
N LEU A 71 6.42 15.20 7.57
CA LEU A 71 5.48 15.72 8.57
C LEU A 71 6.01 15.59 10.01
N LYS A 72 7.13 14.90 10.19
CA LYS A 72 7.82 14.69 11.48
C LYS A 72 6.91 14.14 12.57
N ARG A 73 6.06 13.22 12.19
CA ARG A 73 5.14 12.53 13.10
C ARG A 73 4.84 11.11 12.65
N PRO A 74 4.57 10.19 13.60
CA PRO A 74 4.20 8.82 13.28
C PRO A 74 2.74 8.73 12.78
N PHE A 75 2.47 7.66 12.05
CA PHE A 75 1.13 7.26 11.62
C PHE A 75 0.77 5.87 12.14
N ILE A 76 -0.53 5.54 12.16
CA ILE A 76 -0.96 4.15 12.31
C ILE A 76 -0.57 3.42 11.03
N HIS A 77 0.35 2.47 11.17
CA HIS A 77 1.02 1.82 10.05
C HIS A 77 0.04 1.27 9.00
N GLY A 78 -0.97 0.49 9.41
CA GLY A 78 -1.94 -0.07 8.48
C GLY A 78 -2.74 0.99 7.69
N ASN A 79 -3.04 2.14 8.30
CA ASN A 79 -3.79 3.20 7.63
C ASN A 79 -2.95 3.90 6.57
N ILE A 80 -1.71 4.25 6.90
CA ILE A 80 -0.82 4.94 5.96
C ILE A 80 -0.35 4.01 4.83
N ILE A 81 -0.13 2.73 5.12
CA ILE A 81 0.14 1.74 4.07
C ILE A 81 -1.09 1.55 3.17
N GLY A 82 -2.29 1.54 3.72
CA GLY A 82 -3.53 1.56 2.92
C GLY A 82 -3.58 2.74 1.94
N LEU A 83 -3.25 3.95 2.38
CA LEU A 83 -3.12 5.11 1.48
C LEU A 83 -2.04 4.88 0.41
N GLY A 84 -0.91 4.31 0.79
CA GLY A 84 0.16 3.92 -0.14
C GLY A 84 -0.32 2.92 -1.18
N ILE A 85 -1.01 1.85 -0.77
CA ILE A 85 -1.59 0.85 -1.69
C ILE A 85 -2.57 1.51 -2.66
N TYR A 86 -3.47 2.39 -2.17
CA TYR A 86 -4.42 3.13 -2.99
C TYR A 86 -3.72 3.92 -4.11
N LEU A 87 -2.66 4.64 -3.82
CA LEU A 87 -1.93 5.45 -4.81
C LEU A 87 -1.03 4.61 -5.70
N MET A 88 -0.31 3.64 -5.15
CA MET A 88 0.63 2.83 -5.92
C MET A 88 -0.06 1.84 -6.87
N SER A 89 -1.24 1.31 -6.52
CA SER A 89 -2.03 0.49 -7.46
C SER A 89 -2.44 1.28 -8.71
N ARG A 90 -2.73 2.58 -8.55
CA ARG A 90 -3.02 3.50 -9.66
C ARG A 90 -1.78 3.82 -10.48
N LEU A 91 -0.66 4.06 -9.82
CA LEU A 91 0.60 4.32 -10.49
C LEU A 91 1.06 3.11 -11.32
N GLN A 92 0.82 1.90 -10.83
CA GLN A 92 1.09 0.64 -11.54
C GLN A 92 0.04 0.30 -12.59
N ASN A 93 -1.11 0.97 -12.59
CA ASN A 93 -2.28 0.57 -13.38
C ASN A 93 -2.65 -0.91 -13.19
N ASN A 94 -2.57 -1.38 -11.93
CA ASN A 94 -2.77 -2.79 -11.56
C ASN A 94 -4.11 -2.97 -10.84
N ASN A 95 -5.19 -3.05 -11.61
CA ASN A 95 -6.57 -3.19 -11.14
C ASN A 95 -6.93 -2.26 -9.97
N PRO A 96 -6.67 -0.94 -10.06
CA PRO A 96 -6.84 -0.02 -8.94
C PRO A 96 -8.29 0.06 -8.43
N GLU A 97 -9.28 -0.17 -9.29
CA GLU A 97 -10.69 -0.21 -8.90
C GLU A 97 -10.97 -1.40 -7.98
N PHE A 98 -10.52 -2.60 -8.35
CA PHE A 98 -10.66 -3.81 -7.53
C PHE A 98 -9.95 -3.68 -6.19
N ILE A 99 -8.75 -3.11 -6.17
CA ILE A 99 -8.01 -2.85 -4.92
C ILE A 99 -8.79 -1.88 -4.03
N THR A 100 -9.32 -0.80 -4.60
CA THR A 100 -10.14 0.17 -3.86
C THR A 100 -11.41 -0.47 -3.28
N GLU A 101 -12.11 -1.28 -4.09
CA GLU A 101 -13.29 -2.02 -3.65
C GLU A 101 -12.97 -2.96 -2.48
N MET A 102 -11.89 -3.73 -2.57
CA MET A 102 -11.45 -4.59 -1.45
C MET A 102 -11.17 -3.79 -0.18
N MET A 103 -10.50 -2.64 -0.30
CA MET A 103 -10.20 -1.78 0.84
C MET A 103 -11.47 -1.24 1.49
N ASP A 104 -12.43 -0.79 0.70
CA ASP A 104 -13.72 -0.29 1.18
C ASP A 104 -14.59 -1.40 1.80
N GLU A 105 -14.61 -2.56 1.16
CA GLU A 105 -15.33 -3.73 1.67
C GLU A 105 -14.72 -4.30 2.94
N SER A 106 -13.41 -4.26 3.10
CA SER A 106 -12.75 -4.68 4.35
C SER A 106 -12.97 -3.71 5.51
N GLY A 107 -13.34 -2.45 5.21
CA GLY A 107 -13.42 -1.37 6.19
C GLY A 107 -12.06 -0.78 6.56
N LEU A 108 -11.05 -0.96 5.72
CA LEU A 108 -9.73 -0.37 5.94
C LEU A 108 -9.80 1.16 5.95
N ILE A 109 -9.18 1.76 6.95
CA ILE A 109 -9.12 3.21 7.08
C ILE A 109 -7.88 3.71 6.33
N TYR A 110 -8.05 4.23 5.11
CA TYR A 110 -6.95 4.72 4.27
C TYR A 110 -7.12 6.17 3.80
N HIS A 111 -8.26 6.80 4.08
CA HIS A 111 -8.49 8.20 3.70
C HIS A 111 -7.70 9.17 4.59
N THR A 112 -7.20 10.24 3.97
CA THR A 112 -6.30 11.22 4.59
C THR A 112 -6.90 11.98 5.77
N ASN A 113 -8.23 12.21 5.78
CA ASN A 113 -8.92 12.88 6.88
C ASN A 113 -8.80 12.12 8.22
N SER A 114 -8.73 10.79 8.18
CA SER A 114 -8.56 9.97 9.39
C SER A 114 -7.13 10.01 9.95
N MET A 115 -6.19 10.47 9.15
CA MET A 115 -4.76 10.59 9.49
C MET A 115 -4.30 12.04 9.63
N ASP A 116 -5.21 13.00 9.50
CA ASP A 116 -4.90 14.44 9.51
C ASP A 116 -3.78 14.82 8.52
N ILE A 117 -3.85 14.25 7.31
CA ILE A 117 -2.96 14.60 6.20
C ILE A 117 -3.70 15.59 5.29
N LYS A 118 -3.14 16.78 5.12
CA LYS A 118 -3.69 17.79 4.23
C LYS A 118 -3.43 17.42 2.77
N ARG A 119 -4.29 17.93 1.90
CA ARG A 119 -4.17 17.69 0.44
C ARG A 119 -2.83 18.18 -0.11
N GLU A 120 -2.40 19.34 0.35
CA GLU A 120 -1.14 19.96 -0.07
C GLU A 120 0.06 19.12 0.37
N ASP A 121 0.07 18.64 1.61
CA ASP A 121 1.14 17.80 2.14
C ASP A 121 1.27 16.49 1.33
N LEU A 122 0.15 15.82 1.05
CA LEU A 122 0.17 14.60 0.25
C LEU A 122 0.60 14.87 -1.20
N LYS A 123 0.12 15.97 -1.80
CA LYS A 123 0.55 16.38 -3.14
C LYS A 123 2.05 16.61 -3.20
N GLU A 124 2.60 17.36 -2.26
CA GLU A 124 4.04 17.62 -2.18
C GLU A 124 4.85 16.33 -1.97
N SER A 125 4.37 15.44 -1.10
CA SER A 125 4.99 14.13 -0.88
C SER A 125 5.02 13.29 -2.15
N MET A 126 3.93 13.21 -2.88
CA MET A 126 3.87 12.47 -4.14
C MET A 126 4.82 13.04 -5.19
N LEU A 127 4.87 14.37 -5.35
CA LEU A 127 5.77 15.03 -6.31
C LEU A 127 7.25 14.85 -5.94
N ALA A 128 7.58 14.80 -4.66
CA ALA A 128 8.94 14.61 -4.17
C ALA A 128 9.36 13.14 -4.10
N LEU A 129 8.42 12.19 -4.19
CA LEU A 129 8.64 10.79 -3.85
C LEU A 129 9.78 10.14 -4.63
N LYS A 130 9.89 10.42 -5.93
CA LYS A 130 10.95 9.87 -6.79
C LYS A 130 12.36 10.32 -6.35
N GLU A 131 12.50 11.59 -6.02
CA GLU A 131 13.78 12.13 -5.53
C GLU A 131 14.07 11.66 -4.10
N TYR A 132 13.03 11.52 -3.27
CA TYR A 132 13.15 10.92 -1.95
C TYR A 132 13.72 9.50 -2.04
N VAL A 133 13.13 8.63 -2.86
CA VAL A 133 13.59 7.24 -3.04
C VAL A 133 15.05 7.20 -3.51
N LYS A 134 15.42 8.01 -4.51
CA LYS A 134 16.80 8.10 -4.99
C LYS A 134 17.80 8.57 -3.93
N SER A 135 17.36 9.35 -2.96
CA SER A 135 18.21 9.84 -1.87
C SER A 135 18.51 8.79 -0.80
N LYS A 136 17.82 7.63 -0.86
CA LYS A 136 17.92 6.55 0.14
C LYS A 136 18.64 5.34 -0.42
N ASP A 137 19.84 5.08 0.03
CA ASP A 137 20.72 3.99 -0.48
C ASP A 137 20.15 2.57 -0.31
N LYS A 138 19.11 2.39 0.52
CA LYS A 138 18.59 1.07 0.88
C LYS A 138 17.22 0.76 0.29
N LEU A 139 16.58 1.70 -0.40
CA LEU A 139 15.29 1.47 -1.02
C LEU A 139 15.46 0.73 -2.35
N TRP A 140 14.58 -0.23 -2.57
CA TRP A 140 14.62 -1.05 -3.78
C TRP A 140 14.02 -0.33 -4.97
N TYR A 141 14.40 -0.73 -6.16
CA TYR A 141 13.80 -0.29 -7.41
C TYR A 141 12.32 -0.72 -7.48
N THR A 142 11.43 0.21 -7.76
CA THR A 142 9.98 0.01 -7.80
C THR A 142 9.35 0.77 -8.97
N ILE A 143 8.03 0.73 -9.07
CA ILE A 143 7.25 1.53 -10.04
C ILE A 143 7.52 3.03 -9.91
N ILE A 144 7.91 3.52 -8.75
CA ILE A 144 8.21 4.94 -8.54
C ILE A 144 9.39 5.38 -9.43
N ASP A 145 10.38 4.50 -9.62
CA ASP A 145 11.56 4.79 -10.43
C ASP A 145 11.22 4.90 -11.94
N GLU A 146 10.25 4.10 -12.39
CA GLU A 146 9.84 4.05 -13.81
C GLU A 146 8.79 5.10 -14.15
N SER A 147 7.98 5.52 -13.19
CA SER A 147 6.83 6.37 -13.43
C SER A 147 7.17 7.85 -13.47
N GLU A 148 6.39 8.59 -14.24
CA GLU A 148 6.33 10.04 -14.17
C GLU A 148 5.19 10.47 -13.24
N ILE A 149 5.56 10.96 -12.05
CA ILE A 149 4.61 11.49 -11.08
C ILE A 149 4.58 13.02 -11.24
N ASN A 150 3.63 13.51 -12.03
CA ASN A 150 3.45 14.94 -12.28
C ASN A 150 2.19 15.48 -11.58
N GLU A 151 2.02 16.81 -11.62
CA GLU A 151 0.89 17.47 -10.94
C GLU A 151 -0.48 17.02 -11.47
N GLU A 152 -0.62 16.74 -12.75
CA GLU A 152 -1.87 16.32 -13.36
C GLU A 152 -2.27 14.96 -12.81
N TRP A 153 -1.36 13.97 -12.87
CA TRP A 153 -1.57 12.64 -12.30
C TRP A 153 -1.92 12.70 -10.81
N VAL A 154 -1.17 13.50 -10.03
CA VAL A 154 -1.42 13.64 -8.60
C VAL A 154 -2.81 14.23 -8.35
N ASN A 155 -3.16 15.34 -9.01
CA ASN A 155 -4.46 15.97 -8.81
C ASN A 155 -5.63 15.05 -9.14
N GLU A 156 -5.56 14.27 -10.22
CA GLU A 156 -6.57 13.29 -10.61
C GLU A 156 -6.73 12.18 -9.56
N ASN A 157 -5.63 11.62 -9.09
CA ASN A 157 -5.66 10.49 -8.18
C ASN A 157 -5.97 10.86 -6.71
N LEU A 158 -5.92 12.14 -6.36
CA LEU A 158 -6.37 12.65 -5.06
C LEU A 158 -7.86 13.01 -5.03
N LEU A 159 -8.60 12.97 -6.14
CA LEU A 159 -9.99 13.43 -6.19
C LEU A 159 -10.94 12.62 -5.29
N ASN A 160 -10.72 11.32 -5.19
CA ASN A 160 -11.58 10.41 -4.44
C ASN A 160 -11.13 10.21 -2.99
N LEU A 161 -10.02 10.83 -2.57
CA LEU A 161 -9.60 10.83 -1.18
C LEU A 161 -10.37 11.88 -0.37
N LYS A 162 -10.71 11.53 0.87
CA LYS A 162 -11.41 12.44 1.79
C LYS A 162 -10.37 13.22 2.60
N PHE A 163 -10.37 14.52 2.46
CA PHE A 163 -9.56 15.47 3.24
C PHE A 163 -10.43 16.19 4.28
N ASN A 164 -9.79 16.76 5.33
CA ASN A 164 -10.43 17.65 6.29
C ASN A 164 -10.62 19.05 5.70
#